data_567f5c25614b4caf6ada1725b0e1cabe
#
_entry.id   567f5c25614b4caf6ada1725b0e1cabe
#
_cell.length_a   1.000
_cell.length_b   1.000
_cell.length_c   1.000
_cell.angle_alpha   90.00
_cell.angle_beta   90.00
_cell.angle_gamma   90.00
#
_symmetry.space_group_name_H-M   'P 1'
#
loop_
_entity.id
_entity.type
_entity.pdbx_description
1 polymer ?
#
loop_
_entity_poly.entity_id
_entity_poly.type
_entity_poly.pdbx_seq_one_letter_code
_entity_poly.pdbx_strand_id
1 'polypeptide(L)'
;HRYSSAASDVYKRQVYGDHDGQFVSETSRLLTKSKRGISRQLAEDQWSQLSKKYNLPLHIFRIAGIYGPERNILGRIQSRNFTRIIKKGHFFSRIYINDLTNIILASMNKPNPISIYNIADDCPSTLDDVIDYISKKISITMPNEVLYEKLSKKEQIESFFSENKKVNNRLIKEELGIILEYPSYKEGYNQIINLNN
;
A
#
# COMPACT_ATOMS: atom_id res chain seq x y z
N HIS A 1 -11.20 20.40 20.40
CA HIS A 1 -9.86 19.99 20.01
C HIS A 1 -9.90 19.49 18.56
N ARG A 2 -9.32 20.27 17.64
CA ARG A 2 -9.20 19.85 16.24
C ARG A 2 -7.97 18.96 16.14
N TYR A 3 -8.16 17.64 16.02
CA TYR A 3 -7.11 16.74 15.57
C TYR A 3 -6.90 16.99 14.09
N SER A 4 -5.85 17.71 13.73
CA SER A 4 -5.38 17.77 12.34
C SER A 4 -4.69 16.44 12.03
N SER A 5 -5.44 15.49 11.49
CA SER A 5 -4.83 14.36 10.80
C SER A 5 -4.17 14.94 9.56
N ALA A 6 -2.84 15.00 9.51
CA ALA A 6 -2.12 15.22 8.27
C ALA A 6 -2.37 14.02 7.34
N ALA A 7 -3.60 13.98 6.81
CA ALA A 7 -3.95 13.10 5.73
C ALA A 7 -3.33 13.67 4.48
N SER A 8 -2.33 13.05 3.94
CA SER A 8 -2.20 12.90 2.50
C SER A 8 -0.87 12.29 2.12
N ASP A 9 -0.92 11.47 1.34
CA ASP A 9 -0.27 11.09 0.09
C ASP A 9 -0.02 9.59 -0.03
N VAL A 10 -0.47 9.09 -1.12
CA VAL A 10 -0.78 7.75 -1.55
C VAL A 10 0.40 6.75 -1.60
N TYR A 11 1.61 7.11 -1.15
CA TYR A 11 2.81 6.27 -1.22
C TYR A 11 3.68 6.31 0.04
N LYS A 12 3.09 6.20 1.21
CA LYS A 12 3.81 6.38 2.49
C LYS A 12 4.82 5.26 2.83
N ARG A 13 4.71 4.07 2.22
CA ARG A 13 5.68 2.97 2.35
C ARG A 13 7.05 3.24 1.69
N GLN A 14 7.21 4.34 0.96
CA GLN A 14 8.48 4.70 0.29
C GLN A 14 9.63 4.97 1.26
N VAL A 15 9.37 5.20 2.54
CA VAL A 15 10.41 5.38 3.55
C VAL A 15 11.32 4.15 3.69
N TYR A 16 10.79 2.96 3.47
CA TYR A 16 11.58 1.74 3.59
C TYR A 16 12.62 1.58 2.48
N GLY A 17 12.36 2.07 1.27
CA GLY A 17 13.22 1.80 0.12
C GLY A 17 13.08 0.36 -0.38
N ASP A 18 14.11 -0.16 -1.02
CA ASP A 18 14.17 -1.53 -1.54
C ASP A 18 14.67 -2.51 -0.47
N HIS A 19 13.99 -3.63 -0.33
CA HIS A 19 14.33 -4.72 0.59
C HIS A 19 14.34 -6.09 -0.11
N ASP A 20 14.59 -6.11 -1.43
CA ASP A 20 14.70 -7.34 -2.24
C ASP A 20 13.54 -8.33 -2.03
N GLY A 21 12.32 -7.80 -1.87
CA GLY A 21 11.11 -8.61 -1.65
C GLY A 21 10.97 -9.20 -0.25
N GLN A 22 11.83 -8.83 0.71
CA GLN A 22 11.70 -9.25 2.10
C GLN A 22 10.57 -8.51 2.81
N PHE A 23 10.11 -9.07 3.94
CA PHE A 23 9.14 -8.40 4.80
C PHE A 23 9.80 -7.24 5.56
N VAL A 24 9.08 -6.13 5.64
CA VAL A 24 9.44 -4.97 6.47
C VAL A 24 8.40 -4.76 7.55
N SER A 25 8.87 -4.47 8.76
CA SER A 25 8.07 -4.05 9.92
C SER A 25 8.35 -2.58 10.23
N GLU A 26 7.67 -2.02 11.20
CA GLU A 26 7.83 -0.64 11.64
C GLU A 26 9.25 -0.32 12.13
N THR A 27 9.95 -1.35 12.64
CA THR A 27 11.34 -1.27 13.14
C THR A 27 12.39 -1.56 12.08
N SER A 28 12.00 -1.91 10.85
CA SER A 28 12.93 -2.17 9.75
C SER A 28 13.70 -0.91 9.36
N ARG A 29 14.93 -1.08 8.88
CA ARG A 29 15.78 0.01 8.43
C ARG A 29 15.11 0.77 7.28
N LEU A 30 15.24 2.09 7.29
CA LEU A 30 14.77 2.97 6.24
C LEU A 30 15.88 3.13 5.21
N LEU A 31 15.75 2.48 4.05
CA LEU A 31 16.77 2.40 2.99
C LEU A 31 16.41 3.27 1.78
N THR A 32 15.44 4.16 1.94
CA THR A 32 14.97 4.98 0.81
C THR A 32 16.07 5.86 0.24
N LYS A 33 16.16 5.90 -1.09
CA LYS A 33 17.04 6.80 -1.86
C LYS A 33 16.24 7.80 -2.69
N SER A 34 14.92 7.63 -2.75
CA SER A 34 14.06 8.52 -3.52
C SER A 34 13.84 9.85 -2.79
N LYS A 35 13.81 10.96 -3.53
CA LYS A 35 13.54 12.30 -2.97
C LYS A 35 12.24 12.29 -2.15
N ARG A 36 11.19 11.62 -2.64
CA ARG A 36 9.91 11.50 -1.93
C ARG A 36 10.02 10.69 -0.64
N GLY A 37 10.76 9.59 -0.64
CA GLY A 37 10.99 8.78 0.56
C GLY A 37 11.76 9.55 1.62
N ILE A 38 12.85 10.25 1.24
CA ILE A 38 13.65 11.10 2.14
C ILE A 38 12.79 12.21 2.75
N SER A 39 11.98 12.93 1.93
CA SER A 39 11.11 13.98 2.45
C SER A 39 10.09 13.45 3.46
N ARG A 40 9.60 12.21 3.29
CA ARG A 40 8.67 11.58 4.24
C ARG A 40 9.35 11.17 5.52
N GLN A 41 10.55 10.59 5.44
CA GLN A 41 11.34 10.29 6.62
C GLN A 41 11.58 11.55 7.46
N LEU A 42 11.98 12.66 6.82
CA LEU A 42 12.12 13.94 7.51
C LEU A 42 10.82 14.42 8.15
N ALA A 43 9.69 14.26 7.47
CA ALA A 43 8.38 14.61 8.05
C ALA A 43 8.00 13.73 9.24
N GLU A 44 8.22 12.41 9.17
CA GLU A 44 8.03 11.51 10.31
C GLU A 44 8.87 11.92 11.52
N ASP A 45 10.16 12.27 11.29
CA ASP A 45 11.07 12.72 12.34
C ASP A 45 10.62 14.04 12.97
N GLN A 46 10.22 15.02 12.16
CA GLN A 46 9.74 16.32 12.64
C GLN A 46 8.44 16.18 13.46
N TRP A 47 7.48 15.40 12.99
CA TRP A 47 6.25 15.13 13.74
C TRP A 47 6.54 14.41 15.05
N SER A 48 7.45 13.44 15.04
CA SER A 48 7.86 12.73 16.25
C SER A 48 8.52 13.65 17.27
N GLN A 49 9.37 14.58 16.83
CA GLN A 49 9.99 15.59 17.70
C GLN A 49 8.95 16.54 18.28
N LEU A 50 8.00 17.04 17.48
CA LEU A 50 6.91 17.90 17.94
C LEU A 50 6.01 17.17 18.95
N SER A 51 5.66 15.93 18.66
CA SER A 51 4.86 15.11 19.57
C SER A 51 5.54 14.94 20.93
N LYS A 52 6.83 14.61 20.94
CA LYS A 52 7.61 14.52 22.19
C LYS A 52 7.68 15.84 22.94
N LYS A 53 7.96 16.94 22.22
CA LYS A 53 8.11 18.26 22.83
C LYS A 53 6.84 18.77 23.49
N TYR A 54 5.69 18.51 22.89
CA TYR A 54 4.40 19.05 23.31
C TYR A 54 3.46 17.99 23.91
N ASN A 55 3.94 16.77 24.12
CA ASN A 55 3.18 15.62 24.60
C ASN A 55 1.88 15.40 23.80
N LEU A 56 1.99 15.42 22.47
CA LEU A 56 0.85 15.24 21.58
C LEU A 56 0.67 13.76 21.23
N PRO A 57 -0.55 13.21 21.22
CA PRO A 57 -0.80 11.88 20.69
C PRO A 57 -0.53 11.88 19.17
N LEU A 58 0.37 10.98 18.70
CA LEU A 58 0.75 10.90 17.31
C LEU A 58 0.72 9.47 16.82
N HIS A 59 -0.04 9.20 15.77
CA HIS A 59 0.06 7.98 14.99
C HIS A 59 0.57 8.29 13.58
N ILE A 60 1.63 7.64 13.17
CA ILE A 60 2.22 7.72 11.83
C ILE A 60 1.83 6.48 11.05
N PHE A 61 1.10 6.66 9.94
CA PHE A 61 0.66 5.56 9.08
C PHE A 61 1.55 5.42 7.84
N ARG A 62 2.26 4.29 7.74
CA ARG A 62 2.99 3.88 6.54
C ARG A 62 2.08 3.04 5.65
N ILE A 63 1.30 3.72 4.81
CA ILE A 63 0.20 3.13 4.06
C ILE A 63 0.71 2.48 2.78
N ALA A 64 0.27 1.24 2.53
CA ALA A 64 0.49 0.50 1.29
C ALA A 64 -0.33 1.06 0.11
N GLY A 65 -0.32 0.41 -1.03
CA GLY A 65 -1.08 0.85 -2.19
C GLY A 65 -2.59 0.80 -1.93
N ILE A 66 -3.24 1.97 -1.81
CA ILE A 66 -4.68 2.05 -1.58
C ILE A 66 -5.42 1.69 -2.87
N TYR A 67 -6.45 0.84 -2.75
CA TYR A 67 -7.37 0.53 -3.84
C TYR A 67 -8.82 0.44 -3.35
N GLY A 68 -9.77 0.56 -4.28
CA GLY A 68 -11.20 0.55 -3.99
C GLY A 68 -12.02 0.82 -5.26
N PRO A 69 -13.34 1.06 -5.17
CA PRO A 69 -14.21 1.24 -6.32
C PRO A 69 -13.72 2.32 -7.30
N GLU A 70 -13.33 3.48 -6.79
CA GLU A 70 -12.87 4.62 -7.60
C GLU A 70 -11.39 4.52 -8.04
N ARG A 71 -10.64 3.57 -7.49
CA ARG A 71 -9.20 3.46 -7.70
C ARG A 71 -8.75 2.02 -7.79
N ASN A 72 -8.79 1.46 -8.98
CA ASN A 72 -8.42 0.07 -9.24
C ASN A 72 -7.97 -0.12 -10.70
N ILE A 73 -7.60 -1.33 -11.08
CA ILE A 73 -7.15 -1.65 -12.44
C ILE A 73 -8.23 -2.32 -13.30
N LEU A 74 -9.43 -2.59 -12.75
CA LEU A 74 -10.48 -3.33 -13.44
C LEU A 74 -10.85 -2.69 -14.80
N GLY A 75 -11.12 -1.39 -14.81
CA GLY A 75 -11.48 -0.68 -16.04
C GLY A 75 -10.37 -0.70 -17.10
N ARG A 76 -9.10 -0.68 -16.67
CA ARG A 76 -7.95 -0.81 -17.58
C ARG A 76 -7.86 -2.19 -18.21
N ILE A 77 -8.16 -3.24 -17.44
CA ILE A 77 -8.18 -4.62 -17.93
C ILE A 77 -9.35 -4.78 -18.93
N GLN A 78 -10.53 -4.27 -18.60
CA GLN A 78 -11.72 -4.33 -19.46
C GLN A 78 -11.55 -3.58 -20.78
N SER A 79 -10.80 -2.48 -20.81
CA SER A 79 -10.57 -1.68 -22.02
C SER A 79 -9.76 -2.39 -23.11
N ARG A 80 -9.15 -3.55 -22.81
CA ARG A 80 -8.26 -4.33 -23.68
C ARG A 80 -7.03 -3.59 -24.22
N ASN A 81 -6.84 -2.33 -23.87
CA ASN A 81 -5.68 -1.50 -24.23
C ASN A 81 -4.63 -1.49 -23.10
N PHE A 82 -4.59 -2.55 -22.33
CA PHE A 82 -3.68 -2.69 -21.19
C PHE A 82 -2.63 -3.74 -21.49
N THR A 83 -1.36 -3.37 -21.38
CA THR A 83 -0.23 -4.29 -21.46
C THR A 83 0.20 -4.67 -20.05
N ARG A 84 0.27 -5.95 -19.77
CA ARG A 84 0.67 -6.52 -18.50
C ARG A 84 2.20 -6.55 -18.41
N ILE A 85 2.77 -5.79 -17.48
CA ILE A 85 4.21 -5.79 -17.24
C ILE A 85 4.54 -6.86 -16.20
N ILE A 86 5.35 -7.84 -16.57
CA ILE A 86 5.81 -8.91 -15.69
C ILE A 86 7.20 -8.61 -15.19
N LYS A 87 7.35 -8.44 -13.87
CA LYS A 87 8.63 -8.42 -13.17
C LYS A 87 8.60 -9.54 -12.12
N LYS A 88 9.26 -10.66 -12.42
CA LYS A 88 9.24 -11.84 -11.55
C LYS A 88 9.75 -11.50 -10.14
N GLY A 89 9.08 -12.04 -9.12
CA GLY A 89 9.47 -11.84 -7.72
C GLY A 89 9.30 -10.40 -7.19
N HIS A 90 8.58 -9.54 -7.91
CA HIS A 90 8.32 -8.18 -7.47
C HIS A 90 6.93 -8.07 -6.83
N PHE A 91 6.90 -7.76 -5.53
CA PHE A 91 5.69 -7.74 -4.72
C PHE A 91 5.18 -6.31 -4.46
N PHE A 92 3.86 -6.20 -4.37
CA PHE A 92 3.15 -4.99 -3.95
C PHE A 92 2.26 -5.33 -2.76
N SER A 93 2.41 -4.59 -1.67
CA SER A 93 1.43 -4.59 -0.58
C SER A 93 0.35 -3.57 -0.89
N ARG A 94 -0.89 -3.88 -0.49
CA ARG A 94 -2.09 -3.09 -0.77
C ARG A 94 -2.91 -2.94 0.50
N ILE A 95 -3.90 -2.08 0.46
CA ILE A 95 -4.95 -1.97 1.46
C ILE A 95 -6.25 -1.52 0.78
N TYR A 96 -7.35 -2.17 1.10
CA TYR A 96 -8.67 -1.75 0.64
C TYR A 96 -9.11 -0.51 1.41
N ILE A 97 -9.80 0.41 0.72
CA ILE A 97 -10.13 1.73 1.29
C ILE A 97 -10.98 1.64 2.56
N ASN A 98 -11.91 0.67 2.66
CA ASN A 98 -12.74 0.51 3.85
C ASN A 98 -11.91 0.08 5.07
N ASP A 99 -10.99 -0.87 4.90
CA ASP A 99 -10.10 -1.29 5.97
C ASP A 99 -9.19 -0.15 6.42
N LEU A 100 -8.67 0.66 5.48
CA LEU A 100 -7.91 1.86 5.82
C LEU A 100 -8.75 2.81 6.69
N THR A 101 -10.01 3.02 6.34
CA THR A 101 -10.93 3.88 7.11
C THR A 101 -11.14 3.32 8.52
N ASN A 102 -11.39 2.02 8.64
CA ASN A 102 -11.60 1.33 9.92
C ASN A 102 -10.35 1.42 10.81
N ILE A 103 -9.15 1.29 10.23
CA ILE A 103 -7.88 1.42 10.96
C ILE A 103 -7.72 2.85 11.51
N ILE A 104 -8.00 3.87 10.69
CA ILE A 104 -7.93 5.27 11.12
C ILE A 104 -8.90 5.52 12.30
N LEU A 105 -10.14 5.05 12.19
CA LEU A 105 -11.15 5.21 13.25
C LEU A 105 -10.71 4.48 14.54
N ALA A 106 -10.20 3.25 14.42
CA ALA A 106 -9.69 2.51 15.57
C ALA A 106 -8.53 3.22 16.26
N SER A 107 -7.61 3.82 15.48
CA SER A 107 -6.49 4.58 16.02
C SER A 107 -6.91 5.82 16.80
N MET A 108 -7.98 6.50 16.37
CA MET A 108 -8.53 7.67 17.08
C MET A 108 -9.08 7.29 18.46
N ASN A 109 -9.54 6.07 18.63
CA ASN A 109 -10.08 5.55 19.90
C ASN A 109 -8.99 4.97 20.83
N LYS A 110 -7.76 4.85 20.35
CA LYS A 110 -6.61 4.33 21.12
C LYS A 110 -5.42 5.29 21.01
N PRO A 111 -5.47 6.46 21.66
CA PRO A 111 -4.40 7.45 21.56
C PRO A 111 -3.16 6.97 22.32
N ASN A 112 -2.28 6.26 21.65
CA ASN A 112 -0.93 5.97 22.14
C ASN A 112 -0.03 7.20 21.92
N PRO A 113 0.94 7.47 22.81
CA PRO A 113 1.68 8.74 22.75
C PRO A 113 2.44 8.93 21.44
N ILE A 114 3.12 7.90 20.93
CA ILE A 114 3.77 7.94 19.61
C ILE A 114 3.82 6.51 19.09
N SER A 115 3.12 6.25 17.99
CA SER A 115 3.14 4.93 17.34
C SER A 115 3.26 5.06 15.83
N ILE A 116 4.02 4.16 15.24
CA ILE A 116 4.14 4.02 13.79
C ILE A 116 3.46 2.71 13.41
N TYR A 117 2.58 2.74 12.42
CA TYR A 117 1.84 1.57 11.97
C TYR A 117 1.98 1.34 10.48
N ASN A 118 2.30 0.13 10.09
CA ASN A 118 2.19 -0.33 8.73
C ASN A 118 0.73 -0.66 8.39
N ILE A 119 0.20 -0.01 7.37
CA ILE A 119 -1.17 -0.22 6.92
C ILE A 119 -1.15 -0.99 5.59
N ALA A 120 -1.42 -2.29 5.67
CA ALA A 120 -1.47 -3.19 4.52
C ALA A 120 -2.46 -4.33 4.79
N ASP A 121 -2.91 -4.99 3.72
CA ASP A 121 -3.60 -6.28 3.80
C ASP A 121 -2.62 -7.43 4.12
N ASP A 122 -3.14 -8.65 4.24
CA ASP A 122 -2.36 -9.83 4.60
C ASP A 122 -1.64 -10.49 3.42
N CYS A 123 -1.89 -10.02 2.19
CA CYS A 123 -1.49 -10.71 0.99
C CYS A 123 -0.64 -9.84 0.04
N PRO A 124 0.64 -9.58 0.36
CA PRO A 124 1.56 -9.01 -0.62
C PRO A 124 1.60 -9.89 -1.86
N SER A 125 1.31 -9.33 -3.03
CA SER A 125 1.17 -10.10 -4.27
C SER A 125 1.82 -9.38 -5.44
N THR A 126 2.15 -10.13 -6.49
CA THR A 126 2.62 -9.53 -7.73
C THR A 126 1.49 -8.80 -8.45
N LEU A 127 1.83 -7.94 -9.40
CA LEU A 127 0.81 -7.32 -10.26
C LEU A 127 0.14 -8.38 -11.13
N ASP A 128 0.90 -9.39 -11.52
CA ASP A 128 0.44 -10.48 -12.36
C ASP A 128 -0.64 -11.34 -11.69
N ASP A 129 -0.44 -11.70 -10.41
CA ASP A 129 -1.43 -12.45 -9.63
C ASP A 129 -2.78 -11.72 -9.57
N VAL A 130 -2.75 -10.40 -9.42
CA VAL A 130 -3.97 -9.59 -9.36
C VAL A 130 -4.68 -9.54 -10.70
N ILE A 131 -3.94 -9.34 -11.79
CA ILE A 131 -4.51 -9.30 -13.15
C ILE A 131 -5.09 -10.67 -13.53
N ASP A 132 -4.37 -11.76 -13.26
CA ASP A 132 -4.85 -13.11 -13.50
C ASP A 132 -6.16 -13.40 -12.76
N TYR A 133 -6.21 -13.07 -11.47
CA TYR A 133 -7.41 -13.23 -10.67
C TYR A 133 -8.61 -12.46 -11.24
N ILE A 134 -8.42 -11.19 -11.55
CA ILE A 134 -9.49 -10.34 -12.11
C ILE A 134 -9.95 -10.90 -13.45
N SER A 135 -9.02 -11.20 -14.36
CA SER A 135 -9.34 -11.70 -15.71
C SER A 135 -10.15 -12.99 -15.67
N LYS A 136 -9.81 -13.92 -14.76
CA LYS A 136 -10.57 -15.14 -14.53
C LYS A 136 -11.97 -14.86 -13.98
N LYS A 137 -12.09 -13.93 -13.04
CA LYS A 137 -13.38 -13.59 -12.42
C LYS A 137 -14.38 -12.97 -13.38
N ILE A 138 -13.93 -12.12 -14.29
CA ILE A 138 -14.80 -11.47 -15.28
C ILE A 138 -14.78 -12.17 -16.64
N SER A 139 -14.18 -13.36 -16.72
CA SER A 139 -14.14 -14.23 -17.91
C SER A 139 -13.61 -13.53 -19.17
N ILE A 140 -12.54 -12.74 -19.02
CA ILE A 140 -11.85 -12.12 -20.14
C ILE A 140 -10.48 -12.75 -20.39
N THR A 141 -10.04 -12.66 -21.65
CA THR A 141 -8.69 -13.09 -22.02
C THR A 141 -7.64 -12.24 -21.31
N MET A 142 -6.60 -12.87 -20.79
CA MET A 142 -5.46 -12.17 -20.18
C MET A 142 -4.87 -11.13 -21.14
N PRO A 143 -4.59 -9.91 -20.67
CA PRO A 143 -3.92 -8.91 -21.48
C PRO A 143 -2.54 -9.38 -21.95
N ASN A 144 -2.11 -8.87 -23.11
CA ASN A 144 -0.77 -9.13 -23.63
C ASN A 144 0.31 -8.82 -22.60
N GLU A 145 1.33 -9.67 -22.54
CA GLU A 145 2.42 -9.50 -21.58
C GLU A 145 3.68 -8.93 -22.23
N VAL A 146 4.42 -8.18 -21.43
CA VAL A 146 5.77 -7.73 -21.73
C VAL A 146 6.62 -7.90 -20.49
N LEU A 147 7.78 -8.55 -20.66
CA LEU A 147 8.75 -8.66 -19.57
C LEU A 147 9.36 -7.27 -19.25
N TYR A 148 9.48 -6.95 -17.98
CA TYR A 148 10.05 -5.67 -17.54
C TYR A 148 11.43 -5.39 -18.14
N GLU A 149 12.26 -6.42 -18.29
CA GLU A 149 13.60 -6.34 -18.84
C GLU A 149 13.62 -5.98 -20.34
N LYS A 150 12.50 -6.21 -21.05
CA LYS A 150 12.35 -5.91 -22.49
C LYS A 150 11.74 -4.53 -22.76
N LEU A 151 11.33 -3.81 -21.72
CA LEU A 151 10.74 -2.48 -21.89
C LEU A 151 11.83 -1.42 -22.13
N SER A 152 11.57 -0.52 -23.09
CA SER A 152 12.25 0.77 -23.11
C SER A 152 11.90 1.51 -21.83
N LYS A 153 12.88 1.69 -20.96
CA LYS A 153 12.69 2.23 -19.62
C LYS A 153 12.15 3.64 -19.67
N LYS A 154 10.90 3.81 -19.25
CA LYS A 154 10.32 5.13 -18.99
C LYS A 154 10.44 5.39 -17.49
N GLU A 155 10.83 6.59 -17.09
CA GLU A 155 11.03 6.99 -15.69
C GLU A 155 9.87 6.57 -14.76
N GLN A 156 8.62 6.68 -15.24
CA GLN A 156 7.44 6.27 -14.48
C GLN A 156 7.38 4.76 -14.20
N ILE A 157 7.77 3.93 -15.17
CA ILE A 157 7.80 2.48 -15.03
C ILE A 157 8.94 2.07 -14.09
N GLU A 158 10.11 2.67 -14.26
CA GLU A 158 11.25 2.45 -13.34
C GLU A 158 10.91 2.81 -11.92
N SER A 159 10.30 3.98 -11.70
CA SER A 159 9.85 4.42 -10.37
C SER A 159 8.83 3.47 -9.74
N PHE A 160 7.90 2.92 -10.55
CA PHE A 160 6.88 1.97 -10.07
C PHE A 160 7.48 0.63 -9.61
N PHE A 161 8.52 0.17 -10.29
CA PHE A 161 9.21 -1.11 -10.03
C PHE A 161 10.56 -0.95 -9.31
N SER A 162 10.87 0.23 -8.77
CA SER A 162 12.18 0.50 -8.16
C SER A 162 12.39 -0.12 -6.80
N GLU A 163 11.32 -0.38 -6.06
CA GLU A 163 11.39 -0.84 -4.67
C GLU A 163 10.54 -2.08 -4.48
N ASN A 164 11.18 -3.18 -4.08
CA ASN A 164 10.53 -4.47 -3.83
C ASN A 164 10.55 -4.80 -2.34
N LYS A 165 9.37 -4.92 -1.74
CA LYS A 165 9.20 -5.25 -0.32
C LYS A 165 7.79 -5.74 -0.04
N LYS A 166 7.65 -6.55 1.00
CA LYS A 166 6.38 -7.00 1.57
C LYS A 166 6.18 -6.29 2.91
N VAL A 167 5.03 -5.66 3.13
CA VAL A 167 4.74 -4.91 4.34
C VAL A 167 4.05 -5.82 5.35
N ASN A 168 4.63 -5.94 6.54
CA ASN A 168 4.03 -6.65 7.67
C ASN A 168 3.06 -5.70 8.41
N ASN A 169 1.84 -6.17 8.64
CA ASN A 169 0.74 -5.41 9.26
C ASN A 169 0.37 -5.92 10.66
N ARG A 170 1.23 -6.74 11.29
CA ARG A 170 0.92 -7.40 12.56
C ARG A 170 0.58 -6.40 13.66
N LEU A 171 1.30 -5.29 13.73
CA LEU A 171 1.19 -4.34 14.83
C LEU A 171 -0.20 -3.67 14.91
N ILE A 172 -0.83 -3.33 13.78
CA ILE A 172 -2.20 -2.79 13.79
C ILE A 172 -3.23 -3.78 14.32
N LYS A 173 -3.01 -5.07 14.11
CA LYS A 173 -3.89 -6.12 14.63
C LYS A 173 -3.72 -6.29 16.14
N GLU A 174 -2.49 -6.32 16.60
CA GLU A 174 -2.16 -6.52 18.02
C GLU A 174 -2.51 -5.31 18.87
N GLU A 175 -2.18 -4.09 18.44
CA GLU A 175 -2.38 -2.90 19.24
C GLU A 175 -3.74 -2.22 19.03
N LEU A 176 -4.22 -2.16 17.78
CA LEU A 176 -5.49 -1.51 17.48
C LEU A 176 -6.67 -2.49 17.45
N GLY A 177 -6.42 -3.81 17.51
CA GLY A 177 -7.46 -4.84 17.49
C GLY A 177 -8.13 -4.97 16.12
N ILE A 178 -7.41 -4.66 15.04
CA ILE A 178 -7.97 -4.68 13.68
C ILE A 178 -8.19 -6.12 13.19
N ILE A 179 -9.39 -6.35 12.67
CA ILE A 179 -9.72 -7.50 11.83
C ILE A 179 -10.04 -6.93 10.46
N LEU A 180 -9.26 -7.34 9.44
CA LEU A 180 -9.47 -6.86 8.07
C LEU A 180 -10.71 -7.53 7.47
N GLU A 181 -11.58 -6.72 6.89
CA GLU A 181 -12.74 -7.19 6.11
C GLU A 181 -12.28 -7.68 4.72
N TYR A 182 -11.20 -7.08 4.21
CA TYR A 182 -10.59 -7.40 2.91
C TYR A 182 -9.13 -7.83 3.10
N PRO A 183 -8.88 -9.04 3.66
CA PRO A 183 -7.54 -9.50 4.01
C PRO A 183 -6.64 -9.76 2.81
N SER A 184 -7.19 -9.82 1.60
CA SER A 184 -6.40 -9.89 0.37
C SER A 184 -7.04 -9.10 -0.78
N TYR A 185 -6.28 -8.95 -1.87
CA TYR A 185 -6.81 -8.38 -3.10
C TYR A 185 -8.01 -9.16 -3.66
N LYS A 186 -8.18 -10.44 -3.30
CA LYS A 186 -9.28 -11.27 -3.81
C LYS A 186 -10.62 -10.79 -3.27
N GLU A 187 -10.73 -10.58 -1.97
CA GLU A 187 -11.94 -10.06 -1.32
C GLU A 187 -12.25 -8.65 -1.85
N GLY A 188 -11.24 -7.78 -1.90
CA GLY A 188 -11.41 -6.43 -2.38
C GLY A 188 -11.86 -6.35 -3.84
N TYR A 189 -11.27 -7.14 -4.74
CA TYR A 189 -11.71 -7.17 -6.15
C TYR A 189 -13.05 -7.88 -6.35
N ASN A 190 -13.40 -8.88 -5.53
CA ASN A 190 -14.76 -9.42 -5.53
C ASN A 190 -15.80 -8.34 -5.23
N GLN A 191 -15.55 -7.52 -4.21
CA GLN A 191 -16.44 -6.40 -3.88
C GLN A 191 -16.54 -5.39 -5.03
N ILE A 192 -15.40 -4.99 -5.62
CA ILE A 192 -15.37 -4.04 -6.73
C ILE A 192 -16.15 -4.59 -7.95
N ILE A 193 -15.97 -5.87 -8.28
CA ILE A 193 -16.65 -6.50 -9.41
C ILE A 193 -18.17 -6.53 -9.16
N ASN A 194 -18.59 -6.90 -7.94
CA ASN A 194 -20.01 -6.94 -7.58
C ASN A 194 -20.70 -5.57 -7.64
N LEU A 195 -19.98 -4.49 -7.35
CA LEU A 195 -20.50 -3.12 -7.42
C LEU A 195 -20.63 -2.62 -8.88
N ASN A 196 -19.97 -3.27 -9.83
CA ASN A 196 -19.98 -2.89 -11.26
C ASN A 196 -20.86 -3.80 -12.13
N ASN A 197 -21.53 -4.80 -11.53
CA ASN A 197 -22.53 -5.66 -12.15
C ASN A 197 -23.94 -5.19 -11.78
#